data_ed4160ba27b2b02cd396f9216d2ba30a
#
_entry.id   ed4160ba27b2b02cd396f9216d2ba30a
#
_cell.length_a   1.000
_cell.length_b   1.000
_cell.length_c   1.000
_cell.angle_alpha   90.00
_cell.angle_beta   90.00
_cell.angle_gamma   90.00
#
_symmetry.space_group_name_H-M   'P 1'
#
loop_
_entity.id
_entity.type
_entity.pdbx_description
1 polymer ?
#
loop_
_entity_poly.entity_id
_entity_poly.type
_entity_poly.pdbx_seq_one_letter_code
_entity_poly.pdbx_strand_id
1 'polypeptide(L)'
;MSNVTTTQSQPTAHFLPKAPVPVPVRRTFNAGSNQPLKPNVPVSDLSVVYPEMVVASSESLGWQNVRALDVQATTSEWTIPPLENHCIMVQLGPAVDVSACIGGESFTQNLKTGDCIIIPAGMPLSWHQLHTTPNRMLLLYLHPDFLRNTAESIDVDYGQISIAPQFGIRDEHIRHVGLSLRCELKESNVIGRLYADSLAQVLAIQLVRRYSYLNSLQTSRGGMAPRKLRKAIEFMNSNLDEEQAVALAVVADEVQMSYSHFSRAFKQSMGVSPNVYMTEQRIKRAKKLLSETDLRIADIALRTGFASQSHFTSTFRKLVWTTPKAFRDTR
;
A
#
# COMPACT_ATOMS: atom_id res chain seq x y z
N MET A 1 -63.96 25.34 22.39
CA MET A 1 -63.31 24.12 22.94
C MET A 1 -62.88 23.28 21.77
N SER A 2 -61.68 23.44 21.30
CA SER A 2 -61.15 22.74 20.11
C SER A 2 -59.90 22.01 20.55
N ASN A 3 -59.94 20.67 20.54
CA ASN A 3 -58.82 19.80 20.83
C ASN A 3 -57.81 19.79 19.66
N VAL A 4 -56.61 20.19 19.89
CA VAL A 4 -55.47 20.02 18.99
C VAL A 4 -54.75 18.74 19.39
N THR A 5 -54.79 17.74 18.51
CA THR A 5 -54.09 16.46 18.69
C THR A 5 -52.68 16.63 18.10
N THR A 6 -51.65 16.61 18.95
CA THR A 6 -50.27 16.65 18.56
C THR A 6 -49.79 15.25 18.18
N THR A 7 -49.52 15.03 16.92
CA THR A 7 -48.92 13.78 16.42
C THR A 7 -47.39 13.84 16.62
N GLN A 8 -46.89 13.02 17.54
CA GLN A 8 -45.44 12.78 17.69
C GLN A 8 -44.96 11.90 16.54
N SER A 9 -44.09 12.42 15.72
CA SER A 9 -43.30 11.66 14.73
C SER A 9 -42.13 10.95 15.43
N GLN A 10 -42.12 9.62 15.34
CA GLN A 10 -40.99 8.79 15.76
C GLN A 10 -39.77 9.02 14.83
N PRO A 11 -38.52 9.02 15.34
CA PRO A 11 -37.34 9.12 14.51
C PRO A 11 -37.14 7.79 13.77
N THR A 12 -37.04 7.86 12.46
CA THR A 12 -36.62 6.77 11.58
C THR A 12 -35.19 6.32 11.94
N ALA A 13 -35.06 5.06 12.33
CA ALA A 13 -33.77 4.42 12.58
C ALA A 13 -32.99 4.37 11.26
N HIS A 14 -31.90 5.12 11.19
CA HIS A 14 -30.90 4.99 10.14
C HIS A 14 -30.21 3.62 10.27
N PHE A 15 -30.52 2.72 9.34
CA PHE A 15 -29.77 1.49 9.13
C PHE A 15 -28.34 1.86 8.71
N LEU A 16 -27.39 1.71 9.61
CA LEU A 16 -25.97 1.68 9.27
C LEU A 16 -25.72 0.40 8.43
N PRO A 17 -25.06 0.48 7.27
CA PRO A 17 -24.72 -0.70 6.50
C PRO A 17 -23.78 -1.59 7.32
N LYS A 18 -24.14 -2.89 7.42
CA LYS A 18 -23.27 -3.91 8.05
C LYS A 18 -21.91 -3.90 7.36
N ALA A 19 -20.84 -3.93 8.17
CA ALA A 19 -19.49 -4.08 7.68
C ALA A 19 -19.39 -5.28 6.72
N PRO A 20 -18.71 -5.15 5.56
CA PRO A 20 -18.59 -6.24 4.61
C PRO A 20 -17.89 -7.44 5.26
N VAL A 21 -18.48 -8.62 5.07
CA VAL A 21 -17.92 -9.90 5.51
C VAL A 21 -16.58 -10.09 4.80
N PRO A 22 -15.49 -10.46 5.47
CA PRO A 22 -14.20 -10.72 4.82
C PRO A 22 -14.38 -11.85 3.79
N VAL A 23 -14.07 -11.55 2.53
CA VAL A 23 -14.12 -12.53 1.45
C VAL A 23 -13.04 -13.59 1.70
N PRO A 24 -13.37 -14.89 1.71
CA PRO A 24 -12.37 -15.94 1.90
C PRO A 24 -11.37 -15.91 0.74
N VAL A 25 -10.08 -15.84 1.07
CA VAL A 25 -8.96 -15.86 0.13
C VAL A 25 -9.02 -17.18 -0.66
N ARG A 26 -9.46 -17.12 -1.92
CA ARG A 26 -9.34 -18.26 -2.83
C ARG A 26 -7.85 -18.49 -3.16
N ARG A 27 -7.45 -19.77 -3.24
CA ARG A 27 -6.10 -20.14 -3.63
C ARG A 27 -5.80 -19.63 -5.04
N THR A 28 -4.79 -18.81 -5.18
CA THR A 28 -4.28 -18.35 -6.48
C THR A 28 -3.43 -19.44 -7.11
N PHE A 29 -3.60 -19.68 -8.40
CA PHE A 29 -2.83 -20.65 -9.19
C PHE A 29 -1.92 -19.91 -10.17
N ASN A 30 -0.74 -20.46 -10.44
CA ASN A 30 0.16 -19.94 -11.47
C ASN A 30 -0.38 -20.33 -12.85
N ALA A 31 -0.58 -19.36 -13.74
CA ALA A 31 -1.08 -19.63 -15.10
C ALA A 31 0.02 -20.33 -15.91
N GLY A 32 -0.03 -21.64 -15.97
CA GLY A 32 0.93 -22.48 -16.71
C GLY A 32 1.50 -23.64 -15.92
N SER A 33 1.33 -23.65 -14.60
CA SER A 33 1.56 -24.81 -13.77
C SER A 33 0.36 -24.99 -12.83
N ASN A 34 -0.19 -26.18 -12.75
CA ASN A 34 -1.31 -26.52 -11.85
C ASN A 34 -0.90 -26.47 -10.34
N GLN A 35 0.15 -25.70 -10.01
CA GLN A 35 0.62 -25.51 -8.63
C GLN A 35 0.09 -24.17 -8.08
N PRO A 36 -0.47 -24.17 -6.86
CA PRO A 36 -0.86 -22.93 -6.19
C PRO A 36 0.39 -22.06 -6.00
N LEU A 37 0.29 -20.78 -6.39
CA LEU A 37 1.30 -19.79 -6.04
C LEU A 37 1.53 -19.85 -4.53
N LYS A 38 2.80 -19.94 -4.12
CA LYS A 38 3.16 -19.80 -2.70
C LYS A 38 2.63 -18.44 -2.26
N PRO A 39 1.72 -18.35 -1.28
CA PRO A 39 0.95 -17.13 -1.01
C PRO A 39 1.79 -15.91 -0.54
N ASN A 40 3.12 -16.00 -0.55
CA ASN A 40 3.99 -15.00 0.10
C ASN A 40 5.33 -14.76 -0.62
N VAL A 41 5.51 -15.26 -1.84
CA VAL A 41 6.65 -14.84 -2.66
C VAL A 41 6.24 -13.54 -3.34
N PRO A 42 6.97 -12.43 -3.13
CA PRO A 42 6.72 -11.21 -3.86
C PRO A 42 6.79 -11.46 -5.37
N VAL A 43 5.92 -10.82 -6.13
CA VAL A 43 5.91 -10.89 -7.59
C VAL A 43 6.26 -9.52 -8.17
N SER A 44 6.92 -9.52 -9.33
CA SER A 44 7.34 -8.27 -9.97
C SER A 44 6.14 -7.44 -10.42
N ASP A 45 5.14 -8.10 -10.98
CA ASP A 45 3.93 -7.46 -11.51
C ASP A 45 2.78 -8.47 -11.74
N LEU A 46 1.64 -7.96 -12.19
CA LEU A 46 0.42 -8.74 -12.41
C LEU A 46 0.59 -9.80 -13.51
N SER A 47 1.45 -9.61 -14.50
CA SER A 47 1.61 -10.56 -15.61
C SER A 47 2.15 -11.92 -15.17
N VAL A 48 2.82 -11.96 -14.02
CA VAL A 48 3.31 -13.21 -13.41
C VAL A 48 2.15 -14.07 -12.89
N VAL A 49 1.05 -13.42 -12.48
CA VAL A 49 -0.10 -14.10 -11.86
C VAL A 49 -1.24 -14.31 -12.85
N TYR A 50 -1.49 -13.32 -13.69
CA TYR A 50 -2.61 -13.26 -14.65
C TYR A 50 -2.13 -12.80 -16.04
N PRO A 51 -1.28 -13.57 -16.71
CA PRO A 51 -0.77 -13.21 -18.05
C PRO A 51 -1.90 -13.06 -19.08
N GLU A 52 -3.01 -13.77 -18.90
CA GLU A 52 -4.18 -13.70 -19.80
C GLU A 52 -4.92 -12.35 -19.74
N MET A 53 -4.71 -11.55 -18.70
CA MET A 53 -5.29 -10.21 -18.61
C MET A 53 -4.47 -9.16 -19.38
N VAL A 54 -3.24 -9.46 -19.77
CA VAL A 54 -2.30 -8.50 -20.36
C VAL A 54 -2.63 -8.29 -21.84
N VAL A 55 -2.98 -7.06 -22.21
CA VAL A 55 -3.23 -6.64 -23.60
C VAL A 55 -1.97 -6.10 -24.24
N ALA A 56 -1.16 -5.36 -23.49
CA ALA A 56 0.13 -4.84 -23.92
C ALA A 56 1.09 -4.70 -22.73
N SER A 57 2.38 -4.88 -22.98
CA SER A 57 3.45 -4.82 -21.97
C SER A 57 4.67 -4.08 -22.49
N SER A 58 5.33 -3.33 -21.61
CA SER A 58 6.63 -2.70 -21.91
C SER A 58 7.82 -3.64 -21.77
N GLU A 59 7.64 -4.93 -21.50
CA GLU A 59 8.71 -5.89 -21.23
C GLU A 59 9.78 -5.95 -22.34
N SER A 60 9.34 -5.94 -23.60
CA SER A 60 10.22 -5.99 -24.77
C SER A 60 10.72 -4.62 -25.23
N LEU A 61 10.25 -3.51 -24.63
CA LEU A 61 10.56 -2.15 -25.06
C LEU A 61 11.85 -1.58 -24.45
N GLY A 62 12.47 -2.31 -23.53
CA GLY A 62 13.74 -1.94 -22.90
C GLY A 62 13.67 -0.75 -21.93
N TRP A 63 12.47 -0.38 -21.44
CA TRP A 63 12.31 0.66 -20.42
C TRP A 63 12.99 0.22 -19.11
N GLN A 64 13.67 1.14 -18.44
CA GLN A 64 14.47 0.79 -17.25
C GLN A 64 13.79 1.16 -15.94
N ASN A 65 13.11 2.31 -15.93
CA ASN A 65 12.65 2.91 -14.67
C ASN A 65 11.16 2.69 -14.40
N VAL A 66 10.43 2.25 -15.40
CA VAL A 66 9.00 1.94 -15.28
C VAL A 66 8.66 0.70 -16.11
N ARG A 67 7.86 -0.18 -15.55
CA ARG A 67 7.18 -1.24 -16.29
C ARG A 67 5.70 -0.88 -16.42
N ALA A 68 5.14 -0.99 -17.61
CA ALA A 68 3.74 -0.67 -17.87
C ALA A 68 3.01 -1.89 -18.47
N LEU A 69 1.80 -2.14 -17.96
CA LEU A 69 0.88 -3.15 -18.47
C LEU A 69 -0.48 -2.51 -18.77
N ASP A 70 -0.95 -2.62 -20.01
CA ASP A 70 -2.36 -2.36 -20.33
C ASP A 70 -3.12 -3.68 -20.12
N VAL A 71 -4.07 -3.73 -19.22
CA VAL A 71 -4.74 -4.95 -18.81
C VAL A 71 -6.25 -4.87 -18.98
N GLN A 72 -6.84 -6.00 -19.34
CA GLN A 72 -8.28 -6.21 -19.43
C GLN A 72 -8.67 -7.29 -18.43
N ALA A 73 -9.27 -6.90 -17.31
CA ALA A 73 -9.79 -7.87 -16.34
C ALA A 73 -11.03 -8.55 -16.91
N THR A 74 -11.01 -9.89 -16.92
CA THR A 74 -12.10 -10.75 -17.41
C THR A 74 -12.89 -11.39 -16.27
N THR A 75 -12.32 -11.35 -15.04
CA THR A 75 -12.92 -11.90 -13.82
C THR A 75 -13.29 -10.77 -12.87
N SER A 76 -14.37 -10.99 -12.11
CA SER A 76 -14.82 -10.04 -11.09
C SER A 76 -13.97 -10.08 -9.82
N GLU A 77 -13.25 -11.16 -9.58
CA GLU A 77 -12.40 -11.35 -8.40
C GLU A 77 -10.99 -11.77 -8.79
N TRP A 78 -9.99 -11.10 -8.21
CA TRP A 78 -8.61 -11.46 -8.35
C TRP A 78 -7.78 -10.96 -7.17
N THR A 79 -6.64 -11.59 -6.93
CA THR A 79 -5.72 -11.23 -5.86
C THR A 79 -4.30 -11.19 -6.38
N ILE A 80 -3.55 -10.17 -5.95
CA ILE A 80 -2.12 -10.07 -6.21
C ILE A 80 -1.40 -10.29 -4.87
N PRO A 81 -0.42 -11.21 -4.79
CA PRO A 81 0.46 -11.32 -3.64
C PRO A 81 1.26 -10.01 -3.46
N PRO A 82 2.02 -9.86 -2.36
CA PRO A 82 2.87 -8.69 -2.18
C PRO A 82 3.71 -8.41 -3.42
N LEU A 83 3.66 -7.17 -3.92
CA LEU A 83 4.44 -6.74 -5.09
C LEU A 83 5.86 -6.33 -4.67
N GLU A 84 6.87 -6.65 -5.49
CA GLU A 84 8.23 -6.11 -5.33
C GLU A 84 8.27 -4.61 -5.60
N ASN A 85 7.41 -4.15 -6.50
CA ASN A 85 7.36 -2.78 -7.00
C ASN A 85 6.16 -2.01 -6.43
N HIS A 86 6.27 -0.69 -6.35
CA HIS A 86 5.10 0.17 -6.19
C HIS A 86 4.26 0.06 -7.46
N CYS A 87 2.95 -0.12 -7.31
CA CYS A 87 2.03 -0.19 -8.44
C CYS A 87 1.06 0.99 -8.43
N ILE A 88 0.96 1.68 -9.55
CA ILE A 88 -0.04 2.72 -9.80
C ILE A 88 -1.01 2.19 -10.84
N MET A 89 -2.27 2.06 -10.47
CA MET A 89 -3.35 1.64 -11.36
C MET A 89 -4.11 2.87 -11.83
N VAL A 90 -4.36 2.99 -13.12
CA VAL A 90 -5.22 4.04 -13.71
C VAL A 90 -6.42 3.35 -14.35
N GLN A 91 -7.61 3.71 -13.90
CA GLN A 91 -8.86 3.22 -14.48
C GLN A 91 -9.04 3.76 -15.90
N LEU A 92 -9.13 2.87 -16.89
CA LEU A 92 -9.32 3.22 -18.30
C LEU A 92 -10.74 2.91 -18.80
N GLY A 93 -11.36 1.89 -18.21
CA GLY A 93 -12.70 1.45 -18.55
C GLY A 93 -13.80 2.36 -17.97
N PRO A 94 -15.07 1.99 -18.20
CA PRO A 94 -16.21 2.68 -17.62
C PRO A 94 -16.18 2.62 -16.08
N ALA A 95 -17.09 3.35 -15.44
CA ALA A 95 -17.22 3.33 -13.99
C ALA A 95 -17.58 1.92 -13.49
N VAL A 96 -16.91 1.48 -12.42
CA VAL A 96 -17.12 0.16 -11.81
C VAL A 96 -17.21 0.28 -10.30
N ASP A 97 -18.12 -0.47 -9.70
CA ASP A 97 -18.22 -0.59 -8.24
C ASP A 97 -17.27 -1.68 -7.76
N VAL A 98 -16.35 -1.29 -6.91
CA VAL A 98 -15.25 -2.15 -6.45
C VAL A 98 -15.18 -2.16 -4.94
N SER A 99 -14.98 -3.35 -4.39
CA SER A 99 -14.48 -3.58 -3.04
C SER A 99 -13.07 -4.15 -3.15
N ALA A 100 -12.11 -3.53 -2.47
CA ALA A 100 -10.71 -3.94 -2.50
C ALA A 100 -10.10 -3.93 -1.09
N CYS A 101 -9.07 -4.73 -0.90
CA CYS A 101 -8.26 -4.72 0.32
C CYS A 101 -6.78 -4.58 -0.06
N ILE A 102 -6.13 -3.51 0.40
CA ILE A 102 -4.71 -3.23 0.17
C ILE A 102 -4.00 -3.31 1.52
N GLY A 103 -3.06 -4.23 1.68
CA GLY A 103 -2.28 -4.36 2.91
C GLY A 103 -3.11 -4.59 4.18
N GLY A 104 -4.36 -5.07 4.06
CA GLY A 104 -5.29 -5.29 5.17
C GLY A 104 -6.29 -4.14 5.40
N GLU A 105 -6.17 -3.04 4.68
CA GLU A 105 -7.13 -1.92 4.68
C GLU A 105 -8.17 -2.11 3.58
N SER A 106 -9.47 -2.01 3.94
CA SER A 106 -10.59 -2.25 3.03
C SER A 106 -11.14 -0.94 2.46
N PHE A 107 -11.38 -0.95 1.16
CA PHE A 107 -11.94 0.16 0.39
C PHE A 107 -13.17 -0.30 -0.37
N THR A 108 -14.19 0.53 -0.46
CA THR A 108 -15.37 0.30 -1.31
C THR A 108 -15.72 1.61 -1.99
N GLN A 109 -15.69 1.64 -3.30
CA GLN A 109 -15.91 2.87 -4.07
C GLN A 109 -16.34 2.57 -5.50
N ASN A 110 -17.09 3.51 -6.10
CA ASN A 110 -17.33 3.57 -7.53
C ASN A 110 -16.12 4.24 -8.21
N LEU A 111 -15.28 3.45 -8.86
CA LEU A 111 -14.12 3.95 -9.62
C LEU A 111 -14.57 4.43 -11.00
N LYS A 112 -14.21 5.66 -11.33
CA LYS A 112 -14.51 6.30 -12.63
C LYS A 112 -13.28 6.27 -13.52
N THR A 113 -13.51 6.39 -14.83
CA THR A 113 -12.42 6.56 -15.79
C THR A 113 -11.48 7.69 -15.38
N GLY A 114 -10.19 7.41 -15.29
CA GLY A 114 -9.14 8.34 -14.87
C GLY A 114 -8.86 8.34 -13.35
N ASP A 115 -9.66 7.66 -12.55
CA ASP A 115 -9.33 7.48 -11.12
C ASP A 115 -8.09 6.58 -10.99
N CYS A 116 -7.28 6.87 -9.98
CA CYS A 116 -6.02 6.18 -9.72
C CYS A 116 -6.03 5.47 -8.38
N ILE A 117 -5.29 4.36 -8.32
CA ILE A 117 -5.02 3.61 -7.09
C ILE A 117 -3.50 3.50 -6.95
N ILE A 118 -2.98 3.70 -5.74
CA ILE A 118 -1.55 3.54 -5.44
C ILE A 118 -1.40 2.40 -4.46
N ILE A 119 -0.67 1.37 -4.85
CA ILE A 119 -0.36 0.18 -4.05
C ILE A 119 1.13 0.19 -3.75
N PRO A 120 1.53 0.44 -2.51
CA PRO A 120 2.93 0.39 -2.11
C PRO A 120 3.54 -1.00 -2.30
N ALA A 121 4.85 -1.05 -2.58
CA ALA A 121 5.62 -2.29 -2.59
C ALA A 121 5.46 -3.05 -1.27
N GLY A 122 5.40 -4.36 -1.34
CA GLY A 122 5.21 -5.24 -0.18
C GLY A 122 3.76 -5.39 0.29
N MET A 123 2.80 -4.71 -0.32
CA MET A 123 1.38 -4.82 0.03
C MET A 123 0.63 -5.76 -0.93
N PRO A 124 -0.11 -6.74 -0.41
CA PRO A 124 -1.02 -7.55 -1.22
C PRO A 124 -2.27 -6.75 -1.57
N LEU A 125 -2.88 -7.10 -2.70
CA LEU A 125 -4.16 -6.55 -3.15
C LEU A 125 -5.18 -7.69 -3.32
N SER A 126 -6.36 -7.53 -2.75
CA SER A 126 -7.56 -8.30 -3.12
C SER A 126 -8.55 -7.37 -3.78
N TRP A 127 -9.14 -7.82 -4.87
CA TRP A 127 -10.07 -7.06 -5.69
C TRP A 127 -11.36 -7.84 -5.89
N HIS A 128 -12.49 -7.18 -5.70
CA HIS A 128 -13.81 -7.70 -5.99
C HIS A 128 -14.64 -6.62 -6.69
N GLN A 129 -15.00 -6.89 -7.95
CA GLN A 129 -15.89 -6.03 -8.72
C GLN A 129 -17.33 -6.54 -8.57
N LEU A 130 -18.25 -5.66 -8.23
CA LEU A 130 -19.63 -6.04 -7.94
C LEU A 130 -20.44 -6.48 -9.17
N HIS A 131 -20.00 -6.07 -10.35
CA HIS A 131 -20.62 -6.42 -11.63
C HIS A 131 -19.58 -6.97 -12.62
N THR A 132 -19.98 -7.96 -13.42
CA THR A 132 -19.12 -8.63 -14.43
C THR A 132 -18.94 -7.82 -15.71
N THR A 133 -18.72 -6.50 -15.62
CA THR A 133 -18.37 -5.71 -16.79
C THR A 133 -16.87 -5.79 -17.04
N PRO A 134 -16.42 -5.97 -18.32
CA PRO A 134 -14.99 -5.94 -18.62
C PRO A 134 -14.36 -4.65 -18.10
N ASN A 135 -13.34 -4.77 -17.27
CA ASN A 135 -12.65 -3.63 -16.71
C ASN A 135 -11.27 -3.48 -17.33
N ARG A 136 -10.93 -2.29 -17.80
CA ARG A 136 -9.62 -1.99 -18.40
C ARG A 136 -8.85 -1.02 -17.54
N MET A 137 -7.59 -1.37 -17.28
CA MET A 137 -6.71 -0.61 -16.40
C MET A 137 -5.31 -0.52 -17.01
N LEU A 138 -4.63 0.57 -16.73
CA LEU A 138 -3.19 0.69 -16.92
C LEU A 138 -2.50 0.49 -15.60
N LEU A 139 -1.53 -0.40 -15.54
CA LEU A 139 -0.71 -0.65 -14.36
C LEU A 139 0.71 -0.16 -14.65
N LEU A 140 1.23 0.68 -13.77
CA LEU A 140 2.58 1.24 -13.83
C LEU A 140 3.34 0.79 -12.60
N TYR A 141 4.48 0.16 -12.80
CA TYR A 141 5.32 -0.37 -11.74
C TYR A 141 6.64 0.39 -11.66
N LEU A 142 6.99 0.83 -10.44
CA LEU A 142 8.26 1.51 -10.16
C LEU A 142 8.98 0.79 -9.03
N HIS A 143 10.27 0.50 -9.26
CA HIS A 143 11.08 -0.14 -8.23
C HIS A 143 11.29 0.81 -7.03
N PRO A 144 11.25 0.32 -5.78
CA PRO A 144 11.48 1.15 -4.59
C PRO A 144 12.81 1.90 -4.61
N ASP A 145 13.89 1.28 -5.15
CA ASP A 145 15.18 1.94 -5.25
C ASP A 145 15.17 3.12 -6.23
N PHE A 146 14.37 3.06 -7.29
CA PHE A 146 14.24 4.20 -8.20
C PHE A 146 13.59 5.40 -7.50
N LEU A 147 12.56 5.16 -6.68
CA LEU A 147 11.96 6.22 -5.87
C LEU A 147 12.94 6.75 -4.81
N ARG A 148 13.74 5.86 -4.21
CA ARG A 148 14.78 6.26 -3.25
C ARG A 148 15.80 7.19 -3.90
N ASN A 149 16.39 6.78 -5.01
CA ASN A 149 17.39 7.59 -5.74
C ASN A 149 16.81 8.93 -6.21
N THR A 150 15.53 8.94 -6.63
CA THR A 150 14.81 10.17 -6.98
C THR A 150 14.68 11.10 -5.77
N ALA A 151 14.31 10.58 -4.61
CA ALA A 151 14.17 11.36 -3.38
C ALA A 151 15.51 11.93 -2.90
N GLU A 152 16.55 11.12 -2.92
CA GLU A 152 17.93 11.53 -2.57
C GLU A 152 18.43 12.65 -3.50
N SER A 153 18.09 12.60 -4.80
CA SER A 153 18.48 13.65 -5.75
C SER A 153 17.85 15.02 -5.50
N ILE A 154 16.85 15.09 -4.64
CA ILE A 154 16.16 16.33 -4.23
C ILE A 154 16.33 16.62 -2.73
N ASP A 155 17.39 16.09 -2.11
CA ASP A 155 17.73 16.24 -0.69
C ASP A 155 16.62 15.79 0.28
N VAL A 156 15.82 14.81 -0.11
CA VAL A 156 14.79 14.19 0.73
C VAL A 156 15.29 12.86 1.25
N ASP A 157 15.41 12.70 2.56
CA ASP A 157 15.80 11.44 3.20
C ASP A 157 14.74 10.37 2.95
N TYR A 158 15.01 9.46 2.01
CA TYR A 158 14.13 8.35 1.64
C TYR A 158 13.98 7.31 2.77
N GLY A 159 14.89 7.24 3.72
CA GLY A 159 14.76 6.35 4.89
C GLY A 159 13.50 6.62 5.70
N GLN A 160 12.97 7.83 5.58
CA GLN A 160 11.74 8.30 6.20
C GLN A 160 10.53 8.36 5.24
N ILE A 161 10.71 8.04 3.95
CA ILE A 161 9.63 8.06 2.95
C ILE A 161 8.98 6.69 2.89
N SER A 162 7.70 6.63 3.18
CA SER A 162 6.82 5.52 2.87
C SER A 162 5.69 6.02 1.99
N ILE A 163 5.44 5.34 0.89
CA ILE A 163 4.30 5.66 0.02
C ILE A 163 3.03 5.21 0.74
N ALA A 164 2.04 6.10 0.81
CA ALA A 164 0.74 5.79 1.39
C ALA A 164 -0.14 5.07 0.37
N PRO A 165 -0.85 3.98 0.74
CA PRO A 165 -1.86 3.40 -0.13
C PRO A 165 -2.95 4.43 -0.42
N GLN A 166 -3.40 4.50 -1.67
CA GLN A 166 -4.47 5.38 -2.11
C GLN A 166 -5.48 4.60 -2.92
N PHE A 167 -6.75 4.91 -2.78
CA PHE A 167 -7.81 4.25 -3.52
C PHE A 167 -8.81 5.25 -4.10
N GLY A 168 -9.01 5.19 -5.44
CA GLY A 168 -9.98 6.02 -6.14
C GLY A 168 -9.68 7.52 -6.08
N ILE A 169 -8.41 7.90 -6.07
CA ILE A 169 -8.00 9.30 -6.13
C ILE A 169 -8.05 9.83 -7.55
N ARG A 170 -8.37 11.11 -7.69
CA ARG A 170 -8.30 11.80 -8.96
C ARG A 170 -7.05 12.68 -9.02
N ASP A 171 -6.03 12.20 -9.74
CA ASP A 171 -4.78 12.94 -9.98
C ASP A 171 -4.52 13.07 -11.47
N GLU A 172 -4.73 14.27 -12.00
CA GLU A 172 -4.57 14.55 -13.43
C GLU A 172 -3.12 14.41 -13.90
N HIS A 173 -2.11 14.63 -13.04
CA HIS A 173 -0.71 14.43 -13.40
C HIS A 173 -0.39 12.95 -13.59
N ILE A 174 -0.78 12.09 -12.62
CA ILE A 174 -0.62 10.64 -12.75
C ILE A 174 -1.36 10.13 -13.98
N ARG A 175 -2.59 10.60 -14.19
CA ARG A 175 -3.41 10.20 -15.34
C ARG A 175 -2.75 10.57 -16.67
N HIS A 176 -2.25 11.79 -16.84
CA HIS A 176 -1.60 12.23 -18.08
C HIS A 176 -0.30 11.47 -18.33
N VAL A 177 0.56 11.31 -17.32
CA VAL A 177 1.78 10.50 -17.45
C VAL A 177 1.45 9.06 -17.83
N GLY A 178 0.44 8.47 -17.17
CA GLY A 178 -0.01 7.12 -17.47
C GLY A 178 -0.49 6.97 -18.91
N LEU A 179 -1.34 7.89 -19.41
CA LEU A 179 -1.83 7.84 -20.78
C LEU A 179 -0.71 8.03 -21.80
N SER A 180 0.28 8.88 -21.53
CA SER A 180 1.46 9.04 -22.37
C SER A 180 2.28 7.76 -22.44
N LEU A 181 2.57 7.11 -21.29
CA LEU A 181 3.24 5.81 -21.25
C LEU A 181 2.45 4.73 -22.00
N ARG A 182 1.11 4.75 -21.88
CA ARG A 182 0.25 3.82 -22.63
C ARG A 182 0.33 4.02 -24.15
N CYS A 183 0.49 5.24 -24.62
CA CYS A 183 0.72 5.49 -26.06
C CYS A 183 2.03 4.87 -26.52
N GLU A 184 3.10 5.01 -25.74
CA GLU A 184 4.41 4.43 -26.04
C GLU A 184 4.43 2.88 -26.05
N LEU A 185 3.48 2.22 -25.36
CA LEU A 185 3.35 0.75 -25.47
C LEU A 185 3.05 0.25 -26.88
N LYS A 186 2.54 1.12 -27.74
CA LYS A 186 2.19 0.81 -29.13
C LYS A 186 3.29 1.18 -30.12
N GLU A 187 4.24 2.02 -29.69
CA GLU A 187 5.30 2.58 -30.52
C GLU A 187 6.65 2.05 -30.07
N SER A 188 7.18 1.07 -30.80
CA SER A 188 8.48 0.46 -30.49
C SER A 188 9.61 1.23 -31.19
N ASN A 189 10.17 2.26 -30.52
CA ASN A 189 11.34 2.98 -31.03
C ASN A 189 12.30 3.40 -29.91
N VAL A 190 13.57 3.71 -30.29
CA VAL A 190 14.63 4.07 -29.33
C VAL A 190 14.32 5.38 -28.60
N ILE A 191 13.64 6.31 -29.23
CA ILE A 191 13.23 7.60 -28.65
C ILE A 191 12.15 7.37 -27.59
N GLY A 192 11.22 6.44 -27.82
CA GLY A 192 10.16 6.07 -26.89
C GLY A 192 10.69 5.56 -25.56
N ARG A 193 11.82 4.83 -25.54
CA ARG A 193 12.47 4.42 -24.31
C ARG A 193 12.91 5.61 -23.45
N LEU A 194 13.63 6.57 -24.05
CA LEU A 194 14.10 7.77 -23.35
C LEU A 194 12.93 8.60 -22.84
N TYR A 195 11.87 8.69 -23.64
CA TYR A 195 10.65 9.39 -23.25
C TYR A 195 9.95 8.70 -22.07
N ALA A 196 9.80 7.37 -22.13
CA ALA A 196 9.20 6.60 -21.03
C ALA A 196 9.99 6.72 -19.73
N ASP A 197 11.33 6.65 -19.77
CA ASP A 197 12.19 6.83 -18.60
C ASP A 197 12.11 8.26 -18.03
N SER A 198 11.92 9.28 -18.88
CA SER A 198 11.66 10.65 -18.45
C SER A 198 10.30 10.80 -17.76
N LEU A 199 9.25 10.17 -18.30
CA LEU A 199 7.93 10.12 -17.69
C LEU A 199 7.94 9.37 -16.36
N ALA A 200 8.74 8.30 -16.25
CA ALA A 200 8.95 7.58 -15.00
C ALA A 200 9.54 8.49 -13.91
N GLN A 201 10.50 9.35 -14.29
CA GLN A 201 11.08 10.33 -13.36
C GLN A 201 10.02 11.34 -12.87
N VAL A 202 9.18 11.85 -13.77
CA VAL A 202 8.06 12.74 -13.40
C VAL A 202 7.10 12.03 -12.45
N LEU A 203 6.76 10.77 -12.74
CA LEU A 203 5.86 9.97 -11.89
C LEU A 203 6.46 9.72 -10.51
N ALA A 204 7.74 9.36 -10.43
CA ALA A 204 8.45 9.16 -9.16
C ALA A 204 8.47 10.43 -8.30
N ILE A 205 8.77 11.60 -8.90
CA ILE A 205 8.73 12.89 -8.21
C ILE A 205 7.31 13.18 -7.68
N GLN A 206 6.26 12.91 -8.46
CA GLN A 206 4.88 13.11 -8.01
C GLN A 206 4.52 12.19 -6.85
N LEU A 207 4.93 10.92 -6.89
CA LEU A 207 4.69 9.98 -5.79
C LEU A 207 5.37 10.46 -4.50
N VAL A 208 6.64 10.84 -4.58
CA VAL A 208 7.40 11.36 -3.43
C VAL A 208 6.77 12.65 -2.90
N ARG A 209 6.41 13.59 -3.77
CA ARG A 209 5.85 14.88 -3.37
C ARG A 209 4.46 14.80 -2.78
N ARG A 210 3.57 13.97 -3.33
CA ARG A 210 2.13 14.01 -3.00
C ARG A 210 1.67 12.84 -2.16
N TYR A 211 2.32 11.68 -2.30
CA TYR A 211 1.83 10.42 -1.74
C TYR A 211 2.80 9.76 -0.78
N SER A 212 3.93 10.43 -0.47
CA SER A 212 4.73 10.03 0.67
C SER A 212 4.09 10.51 1.98
N TYR A 213 4.28 9.77 3.06
CA TYR A 213 3.82 10.18 4.38
C TYR A 213 4.37 11.55 4.81
N LEU A 214 5.47 12.03 4.24
CA LEU A 214 5.97 13.39 4.49
C LEU A 214 4.99 14.49 4.03
N ASN A 215 4.19 14.24 2.99
CA ASN A 215 3.24 15.22 2.46
C ASN A 215 1.85 15.17 3.10
N SER A 216 1.45 14.04 3.67
CA SER A 216 0.22 13.98 4.48
C SER A 216 0.28 14.94 5.68
N LEU A 217 1.51 15.43 6.00
CA LEU A 217 1.80 16.40 7.05
C LEU A 217 1.37 17.84 6.71
N GLN A 218 1.33 18.21 5.42
CA GLN A 218 1.06 19.58 5.02
C GLN A 218 -0.44 19.88 4.80
N THR A 219 -1.26 18.85 4.58
CA THR A 219 -2.66 19.03 4.16
C THR A 219 -3.71 18.71 5.24
N SER A 220 -3.35 18.08 6.35
CA SER A 220 -4.31 17.74 7.39
C SER A 220 -4.53 18.87 8.38
N ARG A 221 -5.66 19.58 8.29
CA ARG A 221 -6.14 20.41 9.40
C ARG A 221 -6.35 19.54 10.64
N GLY A 222 -5.41 19.63 11.62
CA GLY A 222 -5.48 18.91 12.91
C GLY A 222 -4.46 17.78 13.12
N GLY A 223 -3.60 17.46 12.14
CA GLY A 223 -2.47 16.53 12.28
C GLY A 223 -1.30 17.10 13.08
N MET A 224 -0.22 16.30 13.24
CA MET A 224 1.02 16.76 13.88
C MET A 224 1.76 17.76 12.99
N ALA A 225 2.37 18.78 13.62
CA ALA A 225 3.31 19.64 12.91
C ALA A 225 4.46 18.80 12.31
N PRO A 226 4.91 19.09 11.08
CA PRO A 226 5.92 18.27 10.36
C PRO A 226 7.16 17.97 11.20
N ARG A 227 7.69 18.98 11.89
CA ARG A 227 8.87 18.85 12.75
C ARG A 227 8.64 17.89 13.93
N LYS A 228 7.46 17.93 14.56
CA LYS A 228 7.12 17.06 15.68
C LYS A 228 6.92 15.62 15.22
N LEU A 229 6.30 15.43 14.05
CA LEU A 229 6.10 14.09 13.52
C LEU A 229 7.42 13.46 13.09
N ARG A 230 8.30 14.20 12.42
CA ARG A 230 9.65 13.73 12.08
C ARG A 230 10.39 13.27 13.34
N LYS A 231 10.41 14.11 14.37
CA LYS A 231 11.03 13.79 15.67
C LYS A 231 10.43 12.52 16.29
N ALA A 232 9.10 12.36 16.23
CA ALA A 232 8.44 11.15 16.73
C ALA A 232 8.87 9.90 15.95
N ILE A 233 8.90 9.96 14.62
CA ILE A 233 9.30 8.86 13.75
C ILE A 233 10.78 8.50 13.96
N GLU A 234 11.66 9.49 14.02
CA GLU A 234 13.09 9.29 14.31
C GLU A 234 13.28 8.60 15.66
N PHE A 235 12.61 9.09 16.69
CA PHE A 235 12.66 8.51 18.04
C PHE A 235 12.12 7.08 18.09
N MET A 236 10.99 6.80 17.43
CA MET A 236 10.44 5.45 17.29
C MET A 236 11.41 4.50 16.61
N ASN A 237 12.02 4.93 15.49
CA ASN A 237 12.93 4.09 14.71
C ASN A 237 14.26 3.83 15.42
N SER A 238 14.80 4.82 16.15
CA SER A 238 16.04 4.68 16.92
C SER A 238 15.91 3.72 18.08
N ASN A 239 14.71 3.55 18.61
CA ASN A 239 14.42 2.73 19.80
C ASN A 239 13.71 1.41 19.45
N LEU A 240 13.76 0.98 18.19
CA LEU A 240 13.25 -0.35 17.78
C LEU A 240 14.08 -1.51 18.32
N ASP A 241 15.32 -1.24 18.74
CA ASP A 241 16.34 -2.22 19.12
C ASP A 241 16.39 -2.53 20.60
N GLU A 242 15.68 -1.78 21.40
CA GLU A 242 15.68 -1.98 22.84
C GLU A 242 14.82 -3.20 23.21
N GLU A 243 15.36 -4.07 24.07
CA GLU A 243 14.65 -5.21 24.68
C GLU A 243 13.40 -4.76 25.45
N GLN A 244 13.33 -3.50 25.82
CA GLN A 244 12.15 -2.87 26.40
C GLN A 244 11.49 -2.00 25.34
N ALA A 245 10.31 -2.46 24.89
CA ALA A 245 9.47 -1.70 24.00
C ALA A 245 9.26 -0.27 24.51
N VAL A 246 9.77 0.74 23.80
CA VAL A 246 9.53 2.13 24.15
C VAL A 246 8.04 2.36 24.22
N ALA A 247 7.58 2.74 25.40
CA ALA A 247 6.18 3.07 25.60
C ALA A 247 5.84 4.29 24.74
N LEU A 248 4.75 4.23 24.01
CA LEU A 248 4.30 5.35 23.15
C LEU A 248 4.04 6.64 23.94
N ALA A 249 3.90 6.55 25.26
CA ALA A 249 3.86 7.71 26.16
C ALA A 249 5.19 8.46 26.13
N VAL A 250 6.33 7.75 26.13
CA VAL A 250 7.68 8.36 26.04
C VAL A 250 7.86 9.07 24.69
N VAL A 251 7.35 8.45 23.59
CA VAL A 251 7.35 9.10 22.28
C VAL A 251 6.52 10.39 22.28
N ALA A 252 5.37 10.38 22.95
CA ALA A 252 4.51 11.55 23.08
C ALA A 252 5.18 12.67 23.88
N ASP A 253 5.85 12.32 24.96
CA ASP A 253 6.62 13.26 25.81
C ASP A 253 7.79 13.87 25.02
N GLU A 254 8.51 13.07 24.20
CA GLU A 254 9.61 13.52 23.37
C GLU A 254 9.19 14.62 22.36
N VAL A 255 7.94 14.57 21.90
CA VAL A 255 7.36 15.60 21.01
C VAL A 255 6.51 16.63 21.75
N GLN A 256 6.55 16.63 23.08
CA GLN A 256 5.81 17.55 23.93
C GLN A 256 4.30 17.55 23.64
N MET A 257 3.70 16.36 23.68
CA MET A 257 2.27 16.14 23.48
C MET A 257 1.73 15.15 24.53
N SER A 258 0.47 15.31 24.95
CA SER A 258 -0.19 14.24 25.70
C SER A 258 -0.36 13.00 24.82
N TYR A 259 -0.31 11.80 25.40
CA TYR A 259 -0.45 10.55 24.64
C TYR A 259 -1.72 10.50 23.78
N SER A 260 -2.85 10.95 24.33
CA SER A 260 -4.12 10.95 23.59
C SER A 260 -4.12 11.91 22.41
N HIS A 261 -3.51 13.09 22.56
CA HIS A 261 -3.34 14.05 21.47
C HIS A 261 -2.34 13.55 20.43
N PHE A 262 -1.19 13.01 20.87
CA PHE A 262 -0.18 12.38 20.02
C PHE A 262 -0.80 11.26 19.19
N SER A 263 -1.49 10.30 19.80
CA SER A 263 -2.06 9.15 19.10
C SER A 263 -3.07 9.55 18.04
N ARG A 264 -3.92 10.55 18.32
CA ARG A 264 -4.89 11.08 17.37
C ARG A 264 -4.23 11.84 16.24
N ALA A 265 -3.33 12.78 16.57
CA ALA A 265 -2.64 13.60 15.61
C ALA A 265 -1.68 12.77 14.72
N PHE A 266 -1.01 11.77 15.30
CA PHE A 266 -0.18 10.83 14.55
C PHE A 266 -1.03 10.01 13.56
N LYS A 267 -2.14 9.42 14.04
CA LYS A 267 -3.07 8.69 13.14
C LYS A 267 -3.61 9.58 12.03
N GLN A 268 -3.91 10.83 12.34
CA GLN A 268 -4.39 11.80 11.35
C GLN A 268 -3.31 12.16 10.32
N SER A 269 -2.03 12.22 10.74
CA SER A 269 -0.90 12.51 9.86
C SER A 269 -0.42 11.31 9.07
N MET A 270 -0.42 10.12 9.69
CA MET A 270 0.18 8.90 9.14
C MET A 270 -0.83 7.91 8.55
N GLY A 271 -2.13 8.18 8.70
CA GLY A 271 -3.19 7.25 8.32
C GLY A 271 -3.34 6.04 9.27
N VAL A 272 -2.27 5.68 9.97
CA VAL A 272 -2.22 4.54 10.90
C VAL A 272 -1.91 4.99 12.33
N SER A 273 -2.35 4.21 13.32
CA SER A 273 -2.03 4.54 14.70
C SER A 273 -0.55 4.31 15.01
N PRO A 274 0.04 5.01 16.04
CA PRO A 274 1.44 4.81 16.42
C PRO A 274 1.77 3.34 16.73
N ASN A 275 0.84 2.59 17.35
CA ASN A 275 1.02 1.17 17.62
C ASN A 275 1.14 0.33 16.34
N VAL A 276 0.30 0.60 15.35
CA VAL A 276 0.35 -0.10 14.05
C VAL A 276 1.67 0.21 13.37
N TYR A 277 2.06 1.49 13.30
CA TYR A 277 3.33 1.93 12.73
C TYR A 277 4.53 1.21 13.40
N MET A 278 4.62 1.23 14.72
CA MET A 278 5.69 0.53 15.46
C MET A 278 5.72 -0.96 15.15
N THR A 279 4.55 -1.60 15.10
CA THR A 279 4.44 -3.03 14.79
C THR A 279 4.97 -3.34 13.39
N GLU A 280 4.63 -2.51 12.41
CA GLU A 280 5.13 -2.65 11.04
C GLU A 280 6.65 -2.49 10.95
N GLN A 281 7.23 -1.49 11.63
CA GLN A 281 8.69 -1.30 11.66
C GLN A 281 9.39 -2.49 12.33
N ARG A 282 8.85 -3.03 13.43
CA ARG A 282 9.37 -4.24 14.08
C ARG A 282 9.35 -5.46 13.16
N ILE A 283 8.27 -5.64 12.41
CA ILE A 283 8.16 -6.74 11.43
C ILE A 283 9.13 -6.53 10.27
N LYS A 284 9.31 -5.30 9.76
CA LYS A 284 10.30 -4.98 8.73
C LYS A 284 11.71 -5.34 9.18
N ARG A 285 12.09 -4.98 10.41
CA ARG A 285 13.37 -5.37 11.00
C ARG A 285 13.50 -6.88 11.19
N ALA A 286 12.43 -7.53 11.67
CA ALA A 286 12.41 -8.99 11.83
C ALA A 286 12.64 -9.72 10.51
N LYS A 287 12.04 -9.25 9.40
CA LYS A 287 12.31 -9.78 8.05
C LYS A 287 13.79 -9.71 7.71
N LYS A 288 14.43 -8.56 7.97
CA LYS A 288 15.87 -8.39 7.73
C LYS A 288 16.69 -9.39 8.55
N LEU A 289 16.45 -9.49 9.85
CA LEU A 289 17.15 -10.44 10.72
C LEU A 289 16.92 -11.90 10.30
N LEU A 290 15.69 -12.27 9.89
CA LEU A 290 15.37 -13.60 9.39
C LEU A 290 16.11 -13.92 8.09
N SER A 291 16.32 -12.94 7.21
CA SER A 291 17.03 -13.11 5.93
C SER A 291 18.56 -13.09 6.08
N GLU A 292 19.11 -12.33 7.04
CA GLU A 292 20.55 -12.08 7.13
C GLU A 292 21.25 -12.88 8.24
N THR A 293 20.50 -13.50 9.16
CA THR A 293 21.07 -14.16 10.35
C THR A 293 20.44 -15.53 10.64
N ASP A 294 21.16 -16.36 11.39
CA ASP A 294 20.68 -17.66 11.90
C ASP A 294 20.18 -17.56 13.36
N LEU A 295 19.90 -16.37 13.85
CA LEU A 295 19.36 -16.16 15.20
C LEU A 295 18.09 -16.97 15.41
N ARG A 296 17.88 -17.50 16.63
CA ARG A 296 16.64 -18.21 16.96
C ARG A 296 15.46 -17.26 16.82
N ILE A 297 14.32 -17.79 16.41
CA ILE A 297 13.08 -17.00 16.22
C ILE A 297 12.68 -16.30 17.52
N ALA A 298 12.93 -16.92 18.68
CA ALA A 298 12.72 -16.32 19.98
C ALA A 298 13.61 -15.07 20.20
N ASP A 299 14.88 -15.17 19.82
CA ASP A 299 15.85 -14.06 19.97
C ASP A 299 15.48 -12.90 19.03
N ILE A 300 15.04 -13.21 17.81
CA ILE A 300 14.54 -12.17 16.87
C ILE A 300 13.29 -11.48 17.44
N ALA A 301 12.36 -12.25 18.03
CA ALA A 301 11.18 -11.67 18.65
C ALA A 301 11.55 -10.65 19.73
N LEU A 302 12.46 -11.00 20.64
CA LEU A 302 12.94 -10.11 21.70
C LEU A 302 13.67 -8.89 21.11
N ARG A 303 14.63 -9.09 20.21
CA ARG A 303 15.42 -8.02 19.57
C ARG A 303 14.57 -7.05 18.73
N THR A 304 13.37 -7.45 18.36
CA THR A 304 12.43 -6.61 17.62
C THR A 304 11.29 -6.09 18.50
N GLY A 305 11.45 -6.15 19.83
CA GLY A 305 10.55 -5.52 20.79
C GLY A 305 9.21 -6.23 20.99
N PHE A 306 9.12 -7.54 20.67
CA PHE A 306 7.94 -8.35 21.00
C PHE A 306 8.08 -8.99 22.37
N ALA A 307 7.02 -8.94 23.17
CA ALA A 307 7.00 -9.50 24.52
C ALA A 307 7.15 -11.04 24.56
N SER A 308 6.84 -11.74 23.48
CA SER A 308 6.99 -13.19 23.36
C SER A 308 7.10 -13.66 21.92
N GLN A 309 7.72 -14.84 21.73
CA GLN A 309 7.77 -15.50 20.42
C GLN A 309 6.38 -15.81 19.85
N SER A 310 5.42 -16.17 20.70
CA SER A 310 4.04 -16.46 20.28
C SER A 310 3.35 -15.21 19.72
N HIS A 311 3.47 -14.08 20.42
CA HIS A 311 2.95 -12.78 19.96
C HIS A 311 3.63 -12.35 18.66
N PHE A 312 4.95 -12.47 18.57
CA PHE A 312 5.70 -12.21 17.34
C PHE A 312 5.20 -13.07 16.18
N THR A 313 5.13 -14.39 16.37
CA THR A 313 4.74 -15.34 15.31
C THR A 313 3.33 -15.08 14.79
N SER A 314 2.38 -14.81 15.68
CA SER A 314 1.01 -14.48 15.29
C SER A 314 0.92 -13.15 14.52
N THR A 315 1.63 -12.12 15.01
CA THR A 315 1.67 -10.79 14.36
C THR A 315 2.40 -10.86 13.02
N PHE A 316 3.55 -11.54 12.97
CA PHE A 316 4.30 -11.76 11.73
C PHE A 316 3.43 -12.48 10.69
N ARG A 317 2.76 -13.58 11.08
CA ARG A 317 1.84 -14.30 10.19
C ARG A 317 0.71 -13.42 9.70
N LYS A 318 0.16 -12.56 10.54
CA LYS A 318 -0.92 -11.63 10.16
C LYS A 318 -0.46 -10.60 9.13
N LEU A 319 0.76 -10.06 9.27
CA LEU A 319 1.27 -8.97 8.42
C LEU A 319 2.06 -9.48 7.21
N VAL A 320 2.69 -10.66 7.31
CA VAL A 320 3.56 -11.23 6.26
C VAL A 320 2.91 -12.44 5.60
N TRP A 321 1.77 -12.91 6.14
CA TRP A 321 0.96 -14.04 5.64
C TRP A 321 1.69 -15.39 5.66
N THR A 322 2.90 -15.45 6.26
CA THR A 322 3.68 -16.68 6.48
C THR A 322 4.26 -16.70 7.89
N THR A 323 4.72 -17.86 8.35
CA THR A 323 5.39 -17.96 9.64
C THR A 323 6.84 -17.46 9.53
N PRO A 324 7.47 -16.93 10.62
CA PRO A 324 8.87 -16.54 10.62
C PRO A 324 9.81 -17.68 10.16
N LYS A 325 9.50 -18.93 10.55
CA LYS A 325 10.27 -20.10 10.12
C LYS A 325 10.17 -20.32 8.61
N ALA A 326 8.95 -20.37 8.08
CA ALA A 326 8.74 -20.57 6.64
C ALA A 326 9.33 -19.40 5.82
N PHE A 327 9.28 -18.16 6.34
CA PHE A 327 9.94 -17.00 5.70
C PHE A 327 11.47 -17.18 5.63
N ARG A 328 12.11 -17.67 6.71
CA ARG A 328 13.53 -17.97 6.72
C ARG A 328 13.90 -19.08 5.74
N ASP A 329 13.10 -20.13 5.67
CA ASP A 329 13.34 -21.29 4.81
C ASP A 329 13.21 -20.99 3.30
N THR A 330 12.79 -19.78 2.94
CA THR A 330 12.76 -19.27 1.54
C THR A 330 14.01 -18.49 1.14
N ARG A 331 15.04 -18.44 1.98
CA ARG A 331 16.37 -17.85 1.76
C ARG A 331 17.07 -18.39 0.51
#